data_c55ee3d2c9eec36fc3d113620d80a26f
#
_entry.id   c55ee3d2c9eec36fc3d113620d80a26f
#
_cell.length_a   1.000
_cell.length_b   1.000
_cell.length_c   1.000
_cell.angle_alpha   90.00
_cell.angle_beta   90.00
_cell.angle_gamma   90.00
#
_symmetry.space_group_name_H-M   'P 1'
#
loop_
_entity.id
_entity.type
_entity.pdbx_description
1 polymer ?
#
loop_
_entity_poly.entity_id
_entity_poly.type
_entity_poly.pdbx_seq_one_letter_code
_entity_poly.pdbx_strand_id
1 'polypeptide(L)'
;MIRLQHVSMVFGAGPSQVAALTDISFHVAKGEFVVLTGPSGAGKTTLLRLLYRAESPSEGDIDVAGFDVSALRRSEIPRLRRSIGIVFQDAKLLAGRTVFENVAFVLRVLGTPRREITPKAFAALKAVGLSARAQAFPHQLSQGEAQRASLARAIVKSPGLLLADEPTGNLDEEMAGEILGLVKDIWSRGTTVVFATHQARLVPHLRRRTLRLEGGRLVKDEG
;
A
#
# COMPACT_ATOMS: atom_id res chain seq x y z
N MET A 1 7.27 12.74 4.48
CA MET A 1 6.64 11.94 3.40
C MET A 1 5.12 11.89 3.55
N ILE A 2 4.62 11.61 4.75
CA ILE A 2 3.19 11.66 5.07
C ILE A 2 3.01 12.56 6.29
N ARG A 3 1.97 13.39 6.32
CA ARG A 3 1.57 14.20 7.47
C ARG A 3 0.05 14.24 7.53
N LEU A 4 -0.49 13.90 8.69
CA LEU A 4 -1.90 14.04 9.02
C LEU A 4 -2.04 14.99 10.20
N GLN A 5 -3.05 15.87 10.15
CA GLN A 5 -3.38 16.81 11.21
C GLN A 5 -4.89 16.81 11.45
N HIS A 6 -5.29 16.35 12.64
CA HIS A 6 -6.68 16.31 13.10
C HIS A 6 -7.66 15.66 12.10
N VAL A 7 -7.20 14.57 11.45
CA VAL A 7 -7.95 13.91 10.38
C VAL A 7 -9.07 13.05 10.95
N SER A 8 -10.29 13.32 10.52
CA SER A 8 -11.47 12.50 10.83
C SER A 8 -12.14 12.01 9.54
N MET A 9 -12.76 10.82 9.61
CA MET A 9 -13.51 10.24 8.51
C MET A 9 -14.81 9.62 9.00
N VAL A 10 -15.92 10.12 8.50
CA VAL A 10 -17.27 9.65 8.83
C VAL A 10 -17.93 9.15 7.55
N PHE A 11 -18.47 7.95 7.58
CA PHE A 11 -19.29 7.38 6.50
C PHE A 11 -20.77 7.52 6.82
N GLY A 12 -21.60 7.63 5.78
CA GLY A 12 -23.05 7.75 5.91
C GLY A 12 -23.51 9.18 6.20
N ALA A 13 -24.81 9.34 6.42
CA ALA A 13 -25.46 10.61 6.76
C ALA A 13 -26.54 10.41 7.83
N GLY A 14 -26.81 11.42 8.63
CA GLY A 14 -27.83 11.40 9.67
C GLY A 14 -27.62 10.31 10.73
N PRO A 15 -28.67 9.60 11.16
CA PRO A 15 -28.57 8.59 12.23
C PRO A 15 -27.69 7.36 11.88
N SER A 16 -27.37 7.16 10.61
CA SER A 16 -26.53 6.04 10.13
C SER A 16 -25.04 6.40 10.00
N GLN A 17 -24.61 7.50 10.57
CA GLN A 17 -23.21 7.91 10.56
C GLN A 17 -22.33 6.94 11.35
N VAL A 18 -21.20 6.54 10.75
CA VAL A 18 -20.17 5.72 11.39
C VAL A 18 -18.84 6.46 11.29
N ALA A 19 -18.30 6.85 12.44
CA ALA A 19 -16.96 7.42 12.52
C ALA A 19 -15.92 6.30 12.32
N ALA A 20 -15.28 6.29 11.18
CA ALA A 20 -14.23 5.31 10.86
C ALA A 20 -12.85 5.75 11.36
N LEU A 21 -12.61 7.07 11.42
CA LEU A 21 -11.40 7.67 12.00
C LEU A 21 -11.80 8.93 12.74
N THR A 22 -11.14 9.19 13.87
CA THR A 22 -11.42 10.35 14.75
C THR A 22 -10.10 10.95 15.21
N ASP A 23 -9.86 12.22 14.81
CA ASP A 23 -8.75 13.05 15.26
C ASP A 23 -7.37 12.38 15.14
N ILE A 24 -7.06 11.87 13.95
CA ILE A 24 -5.78 11.22 13.65
C ILE A 24 -4.73 12.25 13.29
N SER A 25 -3.64 12.28 14.06
CA SER A 25 -2.48 13.13 13.80
C SER A 25 -1.19 12.34 13.93
N PHE A 26 -0.38 12.28 12.88
CA PHE A 26 0.96 11.71 12.88
C PHE A 26 1.76 12.16 11.66
N HIS A 27 3.05 11.86 11.69
CA HIS A 27 3.97 12.15 10.60
C HIS A 27 4.81 10.91 10.27
N VAL A 28 5.09 10.66 8.98
CA VAL A 28 6.03 9.64 8.51
C VAL A 28 7.11 10.32 7.69
N ALA A 29 8.37 10.15 8.08
CA ALA A 29 9.51 10.70 7.38
C ALA A 29 9.77 9.97 6.04
N LYS A 30 10.53 10.60 5.14
CA LYS A 30 10.97 9.94 3.90
C LYS A 30 11.96 8.82 4.24
N GLY A 31 11.77 7.64 3.63
CA GLY A 31 12.59 6.46 3.88
C GLY A 31 12.25 5.73 5.20
N GLU A 32 11.23 6.17 5.93
CA GLU A 32 10.78 5.50 7.14
C GLU A 32 9.95 4.25 6.81
N PHE A 33 10.06 3.22 7.65
CA PHE A 33 9.18 2.06 7.65
C PHE A 33 8.28 2.13 8.88
N VAL A 34 6.98 2.26 8.66
CA VAL A 34 5.98 2.34 9.73
C VAL A 34 5.04 1.15 9.63
N VAL A 35 4.78 0.51 10.77
CA VAL A 35 3.80 -0.57 10.90
C VAL A 35 2.50 0.01 11.45
N LEU A 36 1.42 -0.12 10.69
CA LEU A 36 0.08 0.28 11.11
C LEU A 36 -0.68 -0.93 11.65
N THR A 37 -0.94 -0.96 12.94
CA THR A 37 -1.55 -2.11 13.63
C THR A 37 -2.93 -1.77 14.19
N GLY A 38 -3.67 -2.79 14.58
CA GLY A 38 -4.97 -2.68 15.23
C GLY A 38 -5.91 -3.82 14.83
N PRO A 39 -6.98 -4.05 15.59
CA PRO A 39 -7.95 -5.09 15.29
C PRO A 39 -8.64 -4.88 13.93
N SER A 40 -9.36 -5.89 13.47
CA SER A 40 -10.24 -5.75 12.29
C SER A 40 -11.26 -4.64 12.56
N GLY A 41 -11.51 -3.79 11.56
CA GLY A 41 -12.42 -2.64 11.72
C GLY A 41 -11.82 -1.42 12.44
N ALA A 42 -10.55 -1.44 12.89
CA ALA A 42 -9.92 -0.30 13.58
C ALA A 42 -9.71 0.96 12.71
N GLY A 43 -9.97 0.91 11.39
CA GLY A 43 -9.82 2.04 10.48
C GLY A 43 -8.55 2.00 9.62
N LYS A 44 -7.70 0.94 9.70
CA LYS A 44 -6.43 0.83 8.94
C LYS A 44 -6.61 1.02 7.43
N THR A 45 -7.49 0.25 6.82
CA THR A 45 -7.79 0.36 5.38
C THR A 45 -8.37 1.72 5.01
N THR A 46 -9.21 2.30 5.86
CA THR A 46 -9.76 3.65 5.67
C THR A 46 -8.65 4.69 5.68
N LEU A 47 -7.73 4.60 6.65
CA LEU A 47 -6.56 5.47 6.71
C LEU A 47 -5.72 5.38 5.43
N LEU A 48 -5.40 4.15 4.98
CA LEU A 48 -4.66 3.97 3.73
C LEU A 48 -5.42 4.56 2.53
N ARG A 49 -6.75 4.38 2.45
CA ARG A 49 -7.60 4.93 1.37
C ARG A 49 -7.55 6.45 1.30
N LEU A 50 -7.48 7.12 2.44
CA LEU A 50 -7.28 8.57 2.49
C LEU A 50 -5.93 8.96 1.90
N LEU A 51 -4.83 8.23 2.22
CA LEU A 51 -3.48 8.57 1.75
C LEU A 51 -3.33 8.54 0.22
N TYR A 52 -4.08 7.69 -0.50
CA TYR A 52 -4.07 7.69 -1.97
C TYR A 52 -5.35 8.29 -2.59
N ARG A 53 -6.12 9.04 -1.79
CA ARG A 53 -7.32 9.78 -2.22
C ARG A 53 -8.37 8.87 -2.89
N ALA A 54 -8.58 7.67 -2.35
CA ALA A 54 -9.75 6.85 -2.69
C ALA A 54 -10.99 7.34 -1.93
N GLU A 55 -10.78 7.87 -0.73
CA GLU A 55 -11.76 8.57 0.09
C GLU A 55 -11.27 10.00 0.34
N SER A 56 -12.17 10.88 0.75
CA SER A 56 -11.88 12.23 1.20
C SER A 56 -12.04 12.32 2.70
N PRO A 57 -11.14 12.97 3.43
CA PRO A 57 -11.37 13.20 4.87
C PRO A 57 -12.63 14.05 5.06
N SER A 58 -13.33 13.80 6.16
CA SER A 58 -14.45 14.65 6.60
C SER A 58 -13.95 15.94 7.24
N GLU A 59 -12.79 15.85 7.94
CA GLU A 59 -12.13 16.97 8.61
C GLU A 59 -10.60 16.73 8.63
N GLY A 60 -9.85 17.82 8.81
CA GLY A 60 -8.40 17.80 8.94
C GLY A 60 -7.65 17.78 7.62
N ASP A 61 -6.32 17.84 7.73
CA ASP A 61 -5.42 18.02 6.60
C ASP A 61 -4.51 16.79 6.40
N ILE A 62 -4.27 16.45 5.14
CA ILE A 62 -3.43 15.30 4.75
C ILE A 62 -2.44 15.74 3.67
N ASP A 63 -1.15 15.64 3.99
CA ASP A 63 -0.07 15.77 3.01
C ASP A 63 0.56 14.41 2.72
N VAL A 64 0.68 14.06 1.44
CA VAL A 64 1.37 12.82 1.00
C VAL A 64 2.28 13.13 -0.18
N ALA A 65 3.55 12.82 -0.04
CA ALA A 65 4.55 12.97 -1.11
C ALA A 65 4.59 14.40 -1.72
N GLY A 66 4.29 15.43 -0.91
CA GLY A 66 4.24 16.83 -1.33
C GLY A 66 2.93 17.28 -1.97
N PHE A 67 1.90 16.43 -1.91
CA PHE A 67 0.54 16.79 -2.33
C PHE A 67 -0.33 17.07 -1.11
N ASP A 68 -1.03 18.20 -1.10
CA ASP A 68 -2.16 18.43 -0.20
C ASP A 68 -3.34 17.56 -0.67
N VAL A 69 -3.48 16.38 -0.03
CA VAL A 69 -4.48 15.38 -0.43
C VAL A 69 -5.89 15.84 -0.12
N SER A 70 -6.08 16.66 0.92
CA SER A 70 -7.38 17.18 1.34
C SER A 70 -7.97 18.10 0.29
N ALA A 71 -7.15 18.96 -0.33
CA ALA A 71 -7.55 19.95 -1.33
C ALA A 71 -7.43 19.48 -2.79
N LEU A 72 -6.91 18.26 -3.06
CA LEU A 72 -6.70 17.75 -4.42
C LEU A 72 -7.98 17.72 -5.26
N ARG A 73 -7.92 18.34 -6.44
CA ARG A 73 -8.94 18.21 -7.47
C ARG A 73 -8.91 16.80 -8.09
N ARG A 74 -10.04 16.33 -8.60
CA ARG A 74 -10.15 14.99 -9.23
C ARG A 74 -9.13 14.78 -10.35
N SER A 75 -8.82 15.80 -11.13
CA SER A 75 -7.81 15.76 -12.21
C SER A 75 -6.37 15.58 -11.73
N GLU A 76 -6.08 15.88 -10.47
CA GLU A 76 -4.74 15.79 -9.87
C GLU A 76 -4.49 14.47 -9.16
N ILE A 77 -5.54 13.74 -8.77
CA ILE A 77 -5.45 12.42 -8.11
C ILE A 77 -4.54 11.44 -8.87
N PRO A 78 -4.57 11.34 -10.22
CA PRO A 78 -3.65 10.46 -10.95
C PRO A 78 -2.17 10.81 -10.72
N ARG A 79 -1.82 12.08 -10.49
CA ARG A 79 -0.43 12.50 -10.21
C ARG A 79 0.02 11.98 -8.84
N LEU A 80 -0.81 12.13 -7.81
CA LEU A 80 -0.56 11.55 -6.49
C LEU A 80 -0.37 10.04 -6.59
N ARG A 81 -1.30 9.32 -7.23
CA ARG A 81 -1.26 7.85 -7.34
C ARG A 81 -0.06 7.33 -8.14
N ARG A 82 0.52 8.16 -9.00
CA ARG A 82 1.78 7.82 -9.70
C ARG A 82 2.97 7.71 -8.75
N SER A 83 3.01 8.47 -7.67
CA SER A 83 4.08 8.46 -6.67
C SER A 83 3.96 7.33 -5.64
N ILE A 84 2.80 6.66 -5.58
CA ILE A 84 2.46 5.67 -4.55
C ILE A 84 2.34 4.27 -5.16
N GLY A 85 3.08 3.28 -4.65
CA GLY A 85 2.83 1.86 -4.86
C GLY A 85 1.77 1.37 -3.87
N ILE A 86 0.82 0.55 -4.32
CA ILE A 86 -0.22 0.00 -3.44
C ILE A 86 -0.27 -1.51 -3.60
N VAL A 87 -0.21 -2.21 -2.47
CA VAL A 87 -0.44 -3.66 -2.37
C VAL A 87 -1.68 -3.84 -1.52
N PHE A 88 -2.66 -4.55 -2.05
CA PHE A 88 -3.93 -4.86 -1.37
C PHE A 88 -3.88 -6.25 -0.75
N GLN A 89 -4.72 -6.50 0.24
CA GLN A 89 -4.91 -7.81 0.85
C GLN A 89 -5.25 -8.88 -0.21
N ASP A 90 -6.25 -8.59 -1.04
CA ASP A 90 -6.47 -9.36 -2.28
C ASP A 90 -5.57 -8.76 -3.36
N ALA A 91 -4.76 -9.55 -4.00
CA ALA A 91 -3.77 -9.10 -4.98
C ALA A 91 -4.35 -8.20 -6.10
N LYS A 92 -5.68 -8.28 -6.35
CA LYS A 92 -6.42 -7.48 -7.35
C LYS A 92 -5.75 -7.46 -8.71
N LEU A 93 -5.27 -8.62 -9.15
CA LEU A 93 -4.70 -8.77 -10.49
C LEU A 93 -5.80 -8.73 -11.55
N LEU A 94 -5.46 -8.23 -12.73
CA LEU A 94 -6.34 -8.23 -13.89
C LEU A 94 -6.45 -9.67 -14.41
N ALA A 95 -7.58 -10.32 -14.20
CA ALA A 95 -7.79 -11.74 -14.46
C ALA A 95 -7.54 -12.15 -15.92
N GLY A 96 -7.88 -11.29 -16.88
CA GLY A 96 -7.69 -11.53 -18.32
C GLY A 96 -6.29 -11.17 -18.84
N ARG A 97 -5.31 -10.97 -17.95
CA ARG A 97 -3.93 -10.60 -18.30
C ARG A 97 -2.93 -11.50 -17.60
N THR A 98 -1.84 -11.80 -18.27
CA THR A 98 -0.71 -12.53 -17.68
C THR A 98 -0.08 -11.73 -16.53
N VAL A 99 0.76 -12.37 -15.72
CA VAL A 99 1.56 -11.72 -14.67
C VAL A 99 2.41 -10.60 -15.25
N PHE A 100 3.11 -10.86 -16.38
CA PHE A 100 3.88 -9.84 -17.09
C PHE A 100 3.00 -8.68 -17.53
N GLU A 101 1.85 -8.95 -18.11
CA GLU A 101 0.94 -7.90 -18.58
C GLU A 101 0.34 -7.07 -17.45
N ASN A 102 0.08 -7.67 -16.28
CA ASN A 102 -0.34 -6.97 -15.07
C ASN A 102 0.70 -5.93 -14.62
N VAL A 103 1.98 -6.29 -14.65
CA VAL A 103 3.08 -5.38 -14.29
C VAL A 103 3.32 -4.35 -15.38
N ALA A 104 3.39 -4.78 -16.65
CA ALA A 104 3.61 -3.91 -17.80
C ALA A 104 2.48 -2.89 -18.00
N PHE A 105 1.26 -3.21 -17.59
CA PHE A 105 0.10 -2.32 -17.67
C PHE A 105 0.34 -1.00 -16.95
N VAL A 106 0.93 -1.04 -15.77
CA VAL A 106 1.25 0.18 -15.00
C VAL A 106 2.17 1.10 -15.80
N LEU A 107 3.23 0.55 -16.40
CA LEU A 107 4.18 1.33 -17.21
C LEU A 107 3.52 1.92 -18.46
N ARG A 108 2.60 1.19 -19.09
CA ARG A 108 1.82 1.70 -20.26
C ARG A 108 0.94 2.88 -19.85
N VAL A 109 0.21 2.78 -18.74
CA VAL A 109 -0.65 3.86 -18.22
C VAL A 109 0.17 5.09 -17.84
N LEU A 110 1.43 4.90 -17.42
CA LEU A 110 2.35 5.99 -17.10
C LEU A 110 3.01 6.63 -18.33
N GLY A 111 2.75 6.12 -19.53
CA GLY A 111 3.36 6.63 -20.76
C GLY A 111 4.82 6.26 -20.92
N THR A 112 5.30 5.20 -20.25
CA THR A 112 6.69 4.72 -20.40
C THR A 112 6.96 4.34 -21.85
N PRO A 113 8.12 4.75 -22.44
CA PRO A 113 8.49 4.38 -23.81
C PRO A 113 8.43 2.86 -24.01
N ARG A 114 7.86 2.41 -25.13
CA ARG A 114 7.63 0.98 -25.43
C ARG A 114 8.88 0.13 -25.22
N ARG A 115 10.06 0.62 -25.63
CA ARG A 115 11.37 -0.05 -25.51
C ARG A 115 11.78 -0.32 -24.05
N GLU A 116 11.25 0.45 -23.08
CA GLU A 116 11.60 0.34 -21.66
C GLU A 116 10.62 -0.54 -20.86
N ILE A 117 9.41 -0.80 -21.39
CA ILE A 117 8.36 -1.52 -20.67
C ILE A 117 8.81 -2.95 -20.35
N THR A 118 9.27 -3.68 -21.36
CA THR A 118 9.67 -5.09 -21.20
C THR A 118 10.81 -5.26 -20.20
N PRO A 119 11.95 -4.55 -20.32
CA PRO A 119 13.04 -4.72 -19.37
C PRO A 119 12.64 -4.30 -17.94
N LYS A 120 11.87 -3.21 -17.76
CA LYS A 120 11.42 -2.77 -16.44
C LYS A 120 10.44 -3.77 -15.81
N ALA A 121 9.49 -4.30 -16.59
CA ALA A 121 8.53 -5.28 -16.09
C ALA A 121 9.24 -6.59 -15.68
N PHE A 122 10.16 -7.10 -16.49
CA PHE A 122 10.95 -8.28 -16.12
C PHE A 122 11.87 -8.03 -14.91
N ALA A 123 12.47 -6.85 -14.78
CA ALA A 123 13.25 -6.49 -13.59
C ALA A 123 12.40 -6.51 -12.31
N ALA A 124 11.16 -5.99 -12.38
CA ALA A 124 10.23 -6.04 -11.24
C ALA A 124 9.81 -7.47 -10.91
N LEU A 125 9.53 -8.32 -11.91
CA LEU A 125 9.21 -9.74 -11.70
C LEU A 125 10.39 -10.52 -11.13
N LYS A 126 11.60 -10.25 -11.60
CA LYS A 126 12.83 -10.84 -11.04
C LYS A 126 13.02 -10.46 -9.57
N ALA A 127 12.77 -9.20 -9.22
CA ALA A 127 12.89 -8.72 -7.84
C ALA A 127 11.97 -9.45 -6.85
N VAL A 128 10.85 -10.01 -7.32
CA VAL A 128 9.91 -10.78 -6.49
C VAL A 128 9.94 -12.29 -6.77
N GLY A 129 10.92 -12.78 -7.53
CA GLY A 129 11.09 -14.22 -7.81
C GLY A 129 10.06 -14.82 -8.77
N LEU A 130 9.40 -14.02 -9.62
CA LEU A 130 8.32 -14.47 -10.52
C LEU A 130 8.70 -14.50 -12.01
N SER A 131 9.99 -14.46 -12.37
CA SER A 131 10.42 -14.48 -13.78
C SER A 131 9.89 -15.68 -14.55
N ALA A 132 9.89 -16.88 -13.96
CA ALA A 132 9.41 -18.12 -14.57
C ALA A 132 7.87 -18.15 -14.73
N ARG A 133 7.14 -17.33 -13.99
CA ARG A 133 5.68 -17.24 -14.00
C ARG A 133 5.15 -16.06 -14.82
N ALA A 134 6.01 -15.37 -15.56
CA ALA A 134 5.67 -14.16 -16.32
C ALA A 134 4.46 -14.35 -17.26
N GLN A 135 4.33 -15.52 -17.90
CA GLN A 135 3.25 -15.86 -18.83
C GLN A 135 2.03 -16.52 -18.16
N ALA A 136 2.09 -16.81 -16.86
CA ALA A 136 0.95 -17.38 -16.14
C ALA A 136 -0.16 -16.35 -15.99
N PHE A 137 -1.42 -16.83 -15.96
CA PHE A 137 -2.58 -16.02 -15.63
C PHE A 137 -2.84 -16.05 -14.11
N PRO A 138 -3.55 -15.05 -13.54
CA PRO A 138 -3.82 -14.98 -12.10
C PRO A 138 -4.42 -16.25 -11.50
N HIS A 139 -5.32 -16.91 -12.20
CA HIS A 139 -5.97 -18.16 -11.76
C HIS A 139 -5.01 -19.37 -11.67
N GLN A 140 -3.81 -19.27 -12.24
CA GLN A 140 -2.76 -20.30 -12.21
C GLN A 140 -1.73 -20.06 -11.11
N LEU A 141 -1.91 -19.02 -10.31
CA LEU A 141 -0.98 -18.64 -9.26
C LEU A 141 -1.44 -19.15 -7.89
N SER A 142 -0.51 -19.53 -7.04
CA SER A 142 -0.75 -19.65 -5.60
C SER A 142 -1.05 -18.26 -4.99
N GLN A 143 -1.61 -18.22 -3.80
CA GLN A 143 -1.87 -16.95 -3.09
C GLN A 143 -0.60 -16.13 -2.89
N GLY A 144 0.50 -16.78 -2.49
CA GLY A 144 1.82 -16.14 -2.33
C GLY A 144 2.37 -15.61 -3.66
N GLU A 145 2.24 -16.37 -4.77
CA GLU A 145 2.64 -15.90 -6.10
C GLU A 145 1.79 -14.72 -6.56
N ALA A 146 0.48 -14.75 -6.32
CA ALA A 146 -0.41 -13.63 -6.64
C ALA A 146 -0.04 -12.37 -5.86
N GLN A 147 0.33 -12.52 -4.57
CA GLN A 147 0.75 -11.40 -3.74
C GLN A 147 2.11 -10.85 -4.18
N ARG A 148 3.08 -11.72 -4.54
CA ARG A 148 4.34 -11.28 -5.15
C ARG A 148 4.13 -10.55 -6.49
N ALA A 149 3.18 -11.01 -7.32
CA ALA A 149 2.82 -10.30 -8.56
C ALA A 149 2.20 -8.92 -8.30
N SER A 150 1.34 -8.80 -7.27
CA SER A 150 0.80 -7.51 -6.82
C SER A 150 1.90 -6.57 -6.35
N LEU A 151 2.89 -7.09 -5.61
CA LEU A 151 4.06 -6.33 -5.16
C LEU A 151 4.91 -5.87 -6.35
N ALA A 152 5.21 -6.75 -7.32
CA ALA A 152 5.92 -6.38 -8.55
C ALA A 152 5.21 -5.25 -9.30
N ARG A 153 3.88 -5.33 -9.42
CA ARG A 153 3.05 -4.29 -10.03
C ARG A 153 3.13 -2.97 -9.27
N ALA A 154 3.19 -3.01 -7.94
CA ALA A 154 3.29 -1.80 -7.12
C ALA A 154 4.65 -1.10 -7.26
N ILE A 155 5.75 -1.88 -7.39
CA ILE A 155 7.12 -1.35 -7.38
C ILE A 155 7.70 -1.04 -8.76
N VAL A 156 7.08 -1.52 -9.85
CA VAL A 156 7.63 -1.41 -11.21
C VAL A 156 7.94 0.03 -11.65
N LYS A 157 7.27 0.99 -11.04
CA LYS A 157 7.47 2.43 -11.27
C LYS A 157 8.43 3.09 -10.29
N SER A 158 9.10 2.32 -9.43
CA SER A 158 10.00 2.80 -8.36
C SER A 158 9.34 3.90 -7.50
N PRO A 159 8.22 3.60 -6.81
CA PRO A 159 7.48 4.60 -6.05
C PRO A 159 8.29 5.09 -4.85
N GLY A 160 8.12 6.38 -4.49
CA GLY A 160 8.70 6.93 -3.25
C GLY A 160 7.99 6.48 -1.98
N LEU A 161 6.74 5.98 -2.11
CA LEU A 161 5.90 5.50 -1.01
C LEU A 161 5.23 4.18 -1.40
N LEU A 162 5.32 3.17 -0.55
CA LEU A 162 4.61 1.90 -0.65
C LEU A 162 3.58 1.81 0.48
N LEU A 163 2.32 1.67 0.12
CA LEU A 163 1.22 1.38 1.02
C LEU A 163 0.85 -0.10 0.88
N ALA A 164 0.98 -0.88 1.94
CA ALA A 164 0.66 -2.30 1.94
C ALA A 164 -0.49 -2.55 2.94
N ASP A 165 -1.68 -2.88 2.40
CA ASP A 165 -2.89 -3.14 3.17
C ASP A 165 -3.04 -4.65 3.37
N GLU A 166 -2.65 -5.13 4.55
CA GLU A 166 -2.69 -6.53 4.97
C GLU A 166 -2.10 -7.52 3.95
N PRO A 167 -0.90 -7.27 3.40
CA PRO A 167 -0.36 -8.04 2.28
C PRO A 167 -0.03 -9.50 2.63
N THR A 168 -0.10 -9.86 3.91
CA THR A 168 0.15 -11.21 4.43
C THR A 168 -1.10 -11.85 5.05
N GLY A 169 -2.27 -11.18 4.98
CA GLY A 169 -3.46 -11.57 5.72
C GLY A 169 -4.00 -12.97 5.40
N ASN A 170 -3.82 -13.43 4.17
CA ASN A 170 -4.32 -14.72 3.66
C ASN A 170 -3.19 -15.74 3.43
N LEU A 171 -1.98 -15.50 3.98
CA LEU A 171 -0.81 -16.33 3.76
C LEU A 171 -0.45 -17.11 5.03
N ASP A 172 0.14 -18.28 4.86
CA ASP A 172 0.80 -19.00 5.94
C ASP A 172 2.05 -18.23 6.42
N GLU A 173 2.68 -18.73 7.48
CA GLU A 173 3.77 -18.03 8.13
C GLU A 173 5.05 -17.95 7.27
N GLU A 174 5.35 -18.99 6.51
CA GLU A 174 6.50 -19.04 5.62
C GLU A 174 6.35 -18.04 4.48
N MET A 175 5.21 -18.07 3.77
CA MET A 175 4.91 -17.11 2.70
C MET A 175 4.79 -15.67 3.20
N ALA A 176 4.23 -15.46 4.40
CA ALA A 176 4.20 -14.16 5.03
C ALA A 176 5.61 -13.61 5.30
N GLY A 177 6.53 -14.49 5.75
CA GLY A 177 7.95 -14.17 5.92
C GLY A 177 8.63 -13.75 4.63
N GLU A 178 8.37 -14.45 3.51
CA GLU A 178 8.89 -14.10 2.19
C GLU A 178 8.40 -12.69 1.75
N ILE A 179 7.09 -12.41 1.86
CA ILE A 179 6.53 -11.09 1.51
C ILE A 179 7.16 -9.98 2.36
N LEU A 180 7.32 -10.22 3.66
CA LEU A 180 7.99 -9.28 4.55
C LEU A 180 9.45 -9.04 4.15
N GLY A 181 10.18 -10.08 3.76
CA GLY A 181 11.53 -9.97 3.23
C GLY A 181 11.58 -9.05 2.01
N LEU A 182 10.72 -9.29 1.03
CA LEU A 182 10.62 -8.45 -0.17
C LEU A 182 10.28 -6.99 0.15
N VAL A 183 9.36 -6.75 1.09
CA VAL A 183 9.01 -5.36 1.51
C VAL A 183 10.20 -4.69 2.21
N LYS A 184 10.97 -5.42 3.04
CA LYS A 184 12.21 -4.92 3.66
C LYS A 184 13.27 -4.56 2.61
N ASP A 185 13.43 -5.39 1.57
CA ASP A 185 14.36 -5.11 0.45
C ASP A 185 13.96 -3.85 -0.34
N ILE A 186 12.65 -3.63 -0.53
CA ILE A 186 12.15 -2.42 -1.18
C ILE A 186 12.42 -1.20 -0.29
N TRP A 187 12.17 -1.30 1.00
CA TRP A 187 12.47 -0.24 1.96
C TRP A 187 13.96 0.09 2.02
N SER A 188 14.85 -0.91 2.06
CA SER A 188 16.30 -0.71 2.13
C SER A 188 16.87 0.10 0.95
N ARG A 189 16.13 0.14 -0.17
CA ARG A 189 16.44 0.95 -1.35
C ARG A 189 15.90 2.38 -1.28
N GLY A 190 15.39 2.80 -0.12
CA GLY A 190 14.96 4.17 0.15
C GLY A 190 13.46 4.45 -0.05
N THR A 191 12.63 3.44 -0.37
CA THR A 191 11.18 3.59 -0.43
C THR A 191 10.62 3.77 0.99
N THR A 192 9.76 4.76 1.20
CA THR A 192 8.97 4.87 2.44
C THR A 192 7.90 3.79 2.46
N VAL A 193 7.68 3.13 3.58
CA VAL A 193 6.72 2.02 3.68
C VAL A 193 5.73 2.26 4.82
N VAL A 194 4.44 2.12 4.52
CA VAL A 194 3.37 1.95 5.51
C VAL A 194 2.79 0.56 5.34
N PHE A 195 3.02 -0.30 6.32
CA PHE A 195 2.62 -1.69 6.33
C PHE A 195 1.49 -1.92 7.33
N ALA A 196 0.25 -2.03 6.85
CA ALA A 196 -0.89 -2.32 7.69
C ALA A 196 -1.05 -3.82 7.92
N THR A 197 -1.23 -4.21 9.18
CA THR A 197 -1.49 -5.60 9.57
C THR A 197 -2.30 -5.70 10.86
N HIS A 198 -3.14 -6.73 10.96
CA HIS A 198 -3.76 -7.12 12.23
C HIS A 198 -3.00 -8.28 12.91
N GLN A 199 -2.00 -8.85 12.24
CA GLN A 199 -1.20 -9.97 12.76
C GLN A 199 -0.15 -9.47 13.75
N ALA A 200 -0.52 -9.38 15.03
CA ALA A 200 0.36 -8.89 16.11
C ALA A 200 1.71 -9.63 16.18
N ARG A 201 1.74 -10.92 15.81
CA ARG A 201 2.95 -11.74 15.78
C ARG A 201 4.02 -11.25 14.82
N LEU A 202 3.66 -10.54 13.75
CA LEU A 202 4.62 -10.02 12.77
C LEU A 202 5.33 -8.75 13.26
N VAL A 203 4.70 -7.97 14.13
CA VAL A 203 5.18 -6.67 14.60
C VAL A 203 6.56 -6.75 15.27
N PRO A 204 6.82 -7.69 16.22
CA PRO A 204 8.12 -7.80 16.85
C PRO A 204 9.26 -8.13 15.87
N HIS A 205 8.97 -8.91 14.83
CA HIS A 205 9.95 -9.27 13.79
C HIS A 205 10.31 -8.09 12.86
N LEU A 206 9.45 -7.10 12.80
CA LEU A 206 9.71 -5.90 11.99
C LEU A 206 10.65 -4.93 12.70
N ARG A 207 10.58 -4.81 14.03
CA ARG A 207 11.38 -3.87 14.85
C ARG A 207 11.37 -2.46 14.25
N ARG A 208 10.16 -1.94 14.00
CA ARG A 208 9.92 -0.64 13.34
C ARG A 208 8.89 0.16 14.13
N ARG A 209 8.89 1.46 13.92
CA ARG A 209 7.87 2.33 14.49
C ARG A 209 6.49 1.79 14.21
N THR A 210 5.68 1.73 15.25
CA THR A 210 4.33 1.14 15.22
C THR A 210 3.29 2.20 15.58
N LEU A 211 2.35 2.40 14.66
CA LEU A 211 1.14 3.17 14.87
C LEU A 211 0.00 2.20 15.16
N ARG A 212 -0.64 2.29 16.32
CA ARG A 212 -1.75 1.42 16.69
C ARG A 212 -3.07 2.17 16.65
N LEU A 213 -3.99 1.66 15.84
CA LEU A 213 -5.37 2.14 15.77
C LEU A 213 -6.30 1.24 16.56
N GLU A 214 -7.21 1.86 17.32
CA GLU A 214 -8.34 1.20 18.01
C GLU A 214 -9.57 2.10 17.93
N GLY A 215 -10.71 1.55 17.48
CA GLY A 215 -11.96 2.29 17.37
C GLY A 215 -11.83 3.59 16.56
N GLY A 216 -11.02 3.60 15.51
CA GLY A 216 -10.78 4.78 14.67
C GLY A 216 -9.86 5.84 15.29
N ARG A 217 -9.20 5.57 16.41
CA ARG A 217 -8.27 6.50 17.09
C ARG A 217 -6.85 5.95 17.09
N LEU A 218 -5.86 6.85 17.01
CA LEU A 218 -4.46 6.51 17.22
C LEU A 218 -4.20 6.42 18.74
N VAL A 219 -4.02 5.19 19.25
CA VAL A 219 -3.82 4.95 20.69
C VAL A 219 -2.35 4.78 21.06
N LYS A 220 -1.47 4.53 20.09
CA LYS A 220 -0.04 4.33 20.32
C LYS A 220 0.78 4.74 19.10
N ASP A 221 1.91 5.42 19.34
CA ASP A 221 2.92 5.77 18.36
C ASP A 221 4.28 5.52 19.02
N GLU A 222 4.91 4.38 18.67
CA GLU A 222 6.16 3.93 19.27
C GLU A 222 7.19 3.64 18.19
N GLY A 223 8.36 4.26 18.29
CA GLY A 223 9.54 4.10 17.46
C GLY A 223 10.69 3.43 18.17
#